data_c47e08a1f42d95e3ad4b36c6cd7152a1
#
_entry.id   c47e08a1f42d95e3ad4b36c6cd7152a1
#
_cell.length_a   1.000
_cell.length_b   1.000
_cell.length_c   1.000
_cell.angle_alpha   90.00
_cell.angle_beta   90.00
_cell.angle_gamma   90.00
#
_symmetry.space_group_name_H-M   'P 1'
#
loop_
_entity.id
_entity.type
_entity.pdbx_description
1 polymer ?
#
loop_
_entity_poly.entity_id
_entity_poly.type
_entity_poly.pdbx_seq_one_letter_code
_entity_poly.pdbx_strand_id
1 'polypeptide(L)'
;MRKPSTPSDPQDVPRIGEGKRGEEGHIGYLLRQAGAANRLRMERALADLNVTPPQFMVLTMLVAYPGLSNADVARLAMLTPQTVSVIVANLLRSGAIARRPHAVHGRIQHIDVTDEGKALLKQCRSRVKAIEQ
;
A
#
# COMPACT_ATOMS: atom_id res chain seq x y z
N MET A 1 5.98 -36.17 34.17
CA MET A 1 4.94 -36.29 33.15
C MET A 1 4.27 -34.94 32.97
N ARG A 2 4.58 -34.25 31.90
CA ARG A 2 3.90 -32.97 31.57
C ARG A 2 2.49 -33.29 31.10
N LYS A 3 1.46 -32.74 31.77
CA LYS A 3 0.09 -32.74 31.27
C LYS A 3 0.05 -32.09 29.90
N PRO A 4 -0.65 -32.69 28.92
CA PRO A 4 -0.92 -31.99 27.67
C PRO A 4 -1.73 -30.71 28.00
N SER A 5 -1.23 -29.57 27.59
CA SER A 5 -1.96 -28.32 27.68
C SER A 5 -3.23 -28.43 26.84
N THR A 6 -4.37 -28.36 27.52
CA THR A 6 -5.69 -28.20 26.89
C THR A 6 -5.62 -27.05 25.92
N PRO A 7 -6.23 -27.12 24.71
CA PRO A 7 -6.35 -25.96 23.85
C PRO A 7 -6.98 -24.83 24.66
N SER A 8 -6.30 -23.67 24.70
CA SER A 8 -6.83 -22.50 25.37
C SER A 8 -8.20 -22.16 24.79
N ASP A 9 -9.16 -21.94 25.67
CA ASP A 9 -10.49 -21.45 25.31
C ASP A 9 -10.33 -20.21 24.39
N PRO A 10 -11.10 -20.09 23.30
CA PRO A 10 -11.10 -18.87 22.47
C PRO A 10 -11.26 -17.56 23.26
N GLN A 11 -11.77 -17.65 24.49
CA GLN A 11 -11.93 -16.52 25.41
C GLN A 11 -10.60 -16.05 26.05
N ASP A 12 -9.53 -16.88 26.00
CA ASP A 12 -8.22 -16.55 26.56
C ASP A 12 -7.30 -15.79 25.59
N VAL A 13 -7.77 -15.50 24.39
CA VAL A 13 -6.97 -14.73 23.41
C VAL A 13 -7.05 -13.23 23.74
N PRO A 14 -5.92 -12.56 24.03
CA PRO A 14 -5.92 -11.13 24.32
C PRO A 14 -6.54 -10.31 23.20
N ARG A 15 -7.33 -9.31 23.56
CA ARG A 15 -7.86 -8.35 22.61
C ARG A 15 -6.75 -7.43 22.08
N ILE A 16 -7.04 -6.71 21.01
CA ILE A 16 -6.12 -5.68 20.50
C ILE A 16 -5.85 -4.66 21.59
N GLY A 17 -4.56 -4.40 21.86
CA GLY A 17 -4.12 -3.50 22.92
C GLY A 17 -3.86 -4.19 24.27
N GLU A 18 -4.13 -5.50 24.41
CA GLU A 18 -3.94 -6.26 25.64
C GLU A 18 -2.75 -7.24 25.55
N GLY A 19 -2.02 -7.40 26.65
CA GLY A 19 -0.91 -8.35 26.81
C GLY A 19 0.12 -8.21 25.69
N LYS A 20 0.52 -9.34 25.09
CA LYS A 20 1.50 -9.36 23.97
C LYS A 20 1.00 -8.67 22.69
N ARG A 21 -0.29 -8.40 22.58
CA ARG A 21 -0.88 -7.59 21.52
C ARG A 21 -0.97 -6.08 21.87
N GLY A 22 -0.43 -5.66 23.00
CA GLY A 22 -0.39 -4.31 23.51
C GLY A 22 0.98 -3.96 24.07
N GLU A 23 1.02 -3.21 25.16
CA GLU A 23 2.26 -2.68 25.76
C GLU A 23 3.32 -3.75 26.09
N GLU A 24 2.88 -4.96 26.40
CA GLU A 24 3.79 -6.09 26.70
C GLU A 24 4.32 -6.80 25.44
N GLY A 25 3.92 -6.37 24.24
CA GLY A 25 4.34 -6.97 22.98
C GLY A 25 5.74 -6.52 22.55
N HIS A 26 6.44 -7.37 21.80
CA HIS A 26 7.69 -6.96 21.13
C HIS A 26 7.39 -5.92 20.03
N ILE A 27 8.25 -4.89 19.92
CA ILE A 27 8.04 -3.76 19.03
C ILE A 27 7.83 -4.17 17.56
N GLY A 28 8.59 -5.13 17.05
CA GLY A 28 8.42 -5.61 15.67
C GLY A 28 7.06 -6.25 15.42
N TYR A 29 6.53 -6.98 16.41
CA TYR A 29 5.20 -7.56 16.33
C TYR A 29 4.11 -6.49 16.40
N LEU A 30 4.26 -5.49 17.27
CA LEU A 30 3.32 -4.37 17.41
C LEU A 30 3.28 -3.53 16.12
N LEU A 31 4.44 -3.26 15.52
CA LEU A 31 4.51 -2.57 14.23
C LEU A 31 3.80 -3.35 13.12
N ARG A 32 3.97 -4.67 13.09
CA ARG A 32 3.26 -5.54 12.15
C ARG A 32 1.75 -5.50 12.36
N GLN A 33 1.29 -5.54 13.61
CA GLN A 33 -0.13 -5.42 13.92
C GLN A 33 -0.70 -4.07 13.50
N ALA A 34 -0.02 -2.99 13.86
CA ALA A 34 -0.41 -1.63 13.47
C ALA A 34 -0.45 -1.46 11.95
N GLY A 35 0.57 -1.96 11.25
CA GLY A 35 0.64 -1.94 9.79
C GLY A 35 -0.50 -2.73 9.14
N ALA A 36 -0.82 -3.92 9.64
CA ALA A 36 -1.92 -4.73 9.14
C ALA A 36 -3.28 -4.06 9.38
N ALA A 37 -3.49 -3.48 10.55
CA ALA A 37 -4.71 -2.74 10.87
C ALA A 37 -4.87 -1.51 9.97
N ASN A 38 -3.81 -0.75 9.78
CA ASN A 38 -3.82 0.42 8.88
C ASN A 38 -4.13 0.01 7.44
N ARG A 39 -3.48 -1.05 6.93
CA ARG A 39 -3.74 -1.55 5.58
C ARG A 39 -5.22 -1.91 5.40
N LEU A 40 -5.82 -2.62 6.35
CA LEU A 40 -7.23 -2.99 6.28
C LEU A 40 -8.15 -1.76 6.26
N ARG A 41 -7.85 -0.75 7.06
CA ARG A 41 -8.60 0.51 7.04
C ARG A 41 -8.49 1.21 5.68
N MET A 42 -7.29 1.26 5.11
CA MET A 42 -7.06 1.84 3.79
C MET A 42 -7.77 1.05 2.68
N GLU A 43 -7.70 -0.28 2.71
CA GLU A 43 -8.41 -1.13 1.75
C GLU A 43 -9.90 -0.82 1.74
N ARG A 44 -10.52 -0.69 2.91
CA ARG A 44 -11.94 -0.35 3.05
C ARG A 44 -12.24 1.07 2.57
N ALA A 45 -11.39 2.02 2.90
CA ALA A 45 -11.57 3.42 2.51
C ALA A 45 -11.46 3.64 0.99
N LEU A 46 -10.66 2.83 0.29
CA LEU A 46 -10.39 2.95 -1.13
C LEU A 46 -11.22 1.98 -2.00
N ALA A 47 -11.98 1.07 -1.39
CA ALA A 47 -12.65 -0.03 -2.10
C ALA A 47 -13.61 0.45 -3.19
N ASP A 48 -14.41 1.47 -2.94
CA ASP A 48 -15.37 2.03 -3.89
C ASP A 48 -14.73 2.82 -5.04
N LEU A 49 -13.45 3.16 -4.90
CA LEU A 49 -12.65 3.78 -5.96
C LEU A 49 -11.89 2.74 -6.80
N ASN A 50 -12.00 1.46 -6.48
CA ASN A 50 -11.26 0.37 -7.10
C ASN A 50 -9.73 0.57 -7.07
N VAL A 51 -9.23 1.16 -5.99
CA VAL A 51 -7.80 1.41 -5.77
C VAL A 51 -7.34 0.61 -4.56
N THR A 52 -6.25 -0.11 -4.70
CA THR A 52 -5.58 -0.78 -3.58
C THR A 52 -4.62 0.16 -2.87
N PRO A 53 -4.27 -0.07 -1.60
CA PRO A 53 -3.25 0.73 -0.92
C PRO A 53 -1.89 0.78 -1.64
N PRO A 54 -1.35 -0.31 -2.22
CA PRO A 54 -0.14 -0.23 -3.02
C PRO A 54 -0.29 0.64 -4.29
N GLN A 55 -1.43 0.57 -4.98
CA GLN A 55 -1.72 1.45 -6.12
C GLN A 55 -1.77 2.93 -5.71
N PHE A 56 -2.41 3.22 -4.59
CA PHE A 56 -2.44 4.57 -4.01
C PHE A 56 -1.04 5.08 -3.70
N MET A 57 -0.18 4.25 -3.11
CA MET A 57 1.21 4.59 -2.83
C MET A 57 1.99 4.88 -4.12
N VAL A 58 1.87 4.03 -5.13
CA VAL A 58 2.54 4.22 -6.42
C VAL A 58 2.07 5.52 -7.09
N LEU A 59 0.77 5.78 -7.16
CA LEU A 59 0.25 7.05 -7.69
C LEU A 59 0.78 8.26 -6.93
N THR A 60 0.86 8.18 -5.61
CA THR A 60 1.40 9.25 -4.77
C THR A 60 2.86 9.54 -5.12
N MET A 61 3.69 8.49 -5.29
CA MET A 61 5.10 8.64 -5.65
C MET A 61 5.26 9.22 -7.06
N LEU A 62 4.44 8.77 -8.02
CA LEU A 62 4.50 9.25 -9.40
C LEU A 62 4.12 10.73 -9.53
N VAL A 63 3.21 11.22 -8.70
CA VAL A 63 2.85 12.65 -8.67
C VAL A 63 3.93 13.46 -7.96
N ALA A 64 4.47 12.95 -6.86
CA ALA A 64 5.52 13.64 -6.10
C ALA A 64 6.84 13.73 -6.89
N TYR A 65 7.15 12.71 -7.67
CA TYR A 65 8.39 12.58 -8.43
C TYR A 65 8.09 12.26 -9.90
N PRO A 66 7.80 13.26 -10.74
CA PRO A 66 7.47 13.03 -12.15
C PRO A 66 8.62 12.35 -12.92
N GLY A 67 8.28 11.47 -13.85
CA GLY A 67 9.25 10.86 -14.75
C GLY A 67 9.98 9.63 -14.18
N LEU A 68 9.43 8.97 -13.15
CA LEU A 68 10.01 7.74 -12.59
C LEU A 68 9.91 6.57 -13.56
N SER A 69 10.95 5.73 -13.56
CA SER A 69 10.90 4.40 -14.16
C SER A 69 10.29 3.37 -13.20
N ASN A 70 9.95 2.17 -13.70
CA ASN A 70 9.48 1.08 -12.84
C ASN A 70 10.48 0.75 -11.71
N ALA A 71 11.78 0.77 -12.01
CA ALA A 71 12.83 0.50 -11.03
C ALA A 71 12.89 1.55 -9.93
N ASP A 72 12.70 2.83 -10.30
CA ASP A 72 12.64 3.94 -9.34
C ASP A 72 11.44 3.80 -8.41
N VAL A 73 10.27 3.49 -8.98
CA VAL A 73 9.04 3.26 -8.21
C VAL A 73 9.23 2.11 -7.21
N ALA A 74 9.81 1.00 -7.64
CA ALA A 74 10.08 -0.16 -6.78
C ALA A 74 10.94 0.23 -5.57
N ARG A 75 12.00 0.98 -5.80
CA ARG A 75 12.91 1.45 -4.76
C ARG A 75 12.22 2.41 -3.78
N LEU A 76 11.51 3.41 -4.30
CA LEU A 76 10.85 4.42 -3.47
C LEU A 76 9.67 3.85 -2.67
N ALA A 77 8.89 2.97 -3.27
CA ALA A 77 7.74 2.36 -2.63
C ALA A 77 8.11 1.14 -1.75
N MET A 78 9.38 0.74 -1.71
CA MET A 78 9.87 -0.46 -1.02
C MET A 78 9.08 -1.72 -1.43
N LEU A 79 8.81 -1.82 -2.72
CA LEU A 79 8.14 -2.95 -3.35
C LEU A 79 9.11 -3.74 -4.24
N THR A 80 8.78 -4.99 -4.52
CA THR A 80 9.53 -5.78 -5.49
C THR A 80 9.26 -5.29 -6.91
N PRO A 81 10.22 -5.43 -7.85
CA PRO A 81 9.98 -5.11 -9.26
C PRO A 81 8.77 -5.83 -9.86
N GLN A 82 8.54 -7.08 -9.49
CA GLN A 82 7.38 -7.85 -9.95
C GLN A 82 6.07 -7.23 -9.48
N THR A 83 5.98 -6.86 -8.22
CA THR A 83 4.79 -6.19 -7.66
C THR A 83 4.53 -4.86 -8.37
N VAL A 84 5.58 -4.06 -8.58
CA VAL A 84 5.46 -2.78 -9.31
C VAL A 84 4.99 -3.01 -10.74
N SER A 85 5.52 -4.01 -11.43
CA SER A 85 5.10 -4.33 -12.81
C SER A 85 3.60 -4.62 -12.89
N VAL A 86 3.06 -5.39 -11.94
CA VAL A 86 1.62 -5.68 -11.87
C VAL A 86 0.80 -4.41 -11.58
N ILE A 87 1.23 -3.61 -10.62
CA ILE A 87 0.55 -2.35 -10.27
C ILE A 87 0.55 -1.39 -11.46
N VAL A 88 1.69 -1.19 -12.09
CA VAL A 88 1.84 -0.31 -13.26
C VAL A 88 0.96 -0.79 -14.41
N ALA A 89 0.93 -2.09 -14.69
CA ALA A 89 0.06 -2.65 -15.74
C ALA A 89 -1.43 -2.37 -15.44
N ASN A 90 -1.86 -2.50 -14.20
CA ASN A 90 -3.23 -2.22 -13.80
C ASN A 90 -3.57 -0.73 -13.93
N LEU A 91 -2.67 0.15 -13.51
CA LEU A 91 -2.86 1.60 -13.61
C LEU A 91 -2.84 2.10 -15.06
N LEU A 92 -2.01 1.50 -15.92
CA LEU A 92 -2.03 1.77 -17.38
C LEU A 92 -3.37 1.35 -17.99
N ARG A 93 -3.87 0.19 -17.64
CA ARG A 93 -5.15 -0.33 -18.15
C ARG A 93 -6.32 0.53 -17.73
N SER A 94 -6.30 1.08 -16.51
CA SER A 94 -7.35 1.98 -16.01
C SER A 94 -7.25 3.40 -16.56
N GLY A 95 -6.17 3.75 -17.26
CA GLY A 95 -5.94 5.10 -17.77
C GLY A 95 -5.44 6.11 -16.73
N ALA A 96 -5.10 5.66 -15.52
CA ALA A 96 -4.58 6.53 -14.47
C ALA A 96 -3.15 7.01 -14.71
N ILE A 97 -2.36 6.24 -15.47
CA ILE A 97 -0.99 6.56 -15.87
C ILE A 97 -0.79 6.29 -17.36
N ALA A 98 0.24 6.92 -17.93
CA ALA A 98 0.69 6.70 -19.29
C ALA A 98 2.21 6.57 -19.32
N ARG A 99 2.73 5.86 -20.32
CA ARG A 99 4.17 5.76 -20.56
C ARG A 99 4.61 6.82 -21.54
N ARG A 100 5.76 7.41 -21.25
CA ARG A 100 6.42 8.38 -22.13
C ARG A 100 7.85 7.90 -22.41
N PRO A 101 8.30 7.89 -23.69
CA PRO A 101 9.69 7.55 -24.02
C PRO A 101 10.66 8.53 -23.35
N HIS A 102 11.82 8.03 -22.88
CA HIS A 102 12.89 8.88 -22.41
C HIS A 102 13.50 9.62 -23.60
N ALA A 103 13.72 10.95 -23.47
CA ALA A 103 14.22 11.79 -24.55
C ALA A 103 15.61 11.38 -25.09
N VAL A 104 16.47 10.79 -24.22
CA VAL A 104 17.86 10.42 -24.56
C VAL A 104 18.03 8.91 -24.73
N HIS A 105 17.29 8.10 -23.97
CA HIS A 105 17.37 6.63 -24.00
C HIS A 105 15.99 6.05 -24.30
N GLY A 106 15.68 5.82 -25.57
CA GLY A 106 14.36 5.35 -26.03
C GLY A 106 13.91 3.99 -25.46
N ARG A 107 14.81 3.23 -24.81
CA ARG A 107 14.48 1.97 -24.12
C ARG A 107 13.97 2.17 -22.68
N ILE A 108 14.29 3.32 -22.05
CA ILE A 108 13.79 3.67 -20.73
C ILE A 108 12.51 4.45 -20.91
N GLN A 109 11.42 3.94 -20.35
CA GLN A 109 10.14 4.64 -20.38
C GLN A 109 9.85 5.26 -19.03
N HIS A 110 9.53 6.54 -19.07
CA HIS A 110 9.02 7.25 -17.91
C HIS A 110 7.51 7.05 -17.78
N ILE A 111 7.05 7.09 -16.54
CA ILE A 111 5.63 6.95 -16.20
C ILE A 111 5.12 8.32 -15.76
N ASP A 112 4.06 8.77 -16.42
CA ASP A 112 3.37 10.01 -16.06
C ASP A 112 1.94 9.71 -15.58
N VAL A 113 1.48 10.47 -14.60
CA VAL A 113 0.09 10.39 -14.14
C VAL A 113 -0.78 11.24 -15.05
N THR A 114 -1.85 10.63 -15.57
CA THR A 114 -2.83 11.34 -16.42
C THR A 114 -3.70 12.28 -15.58
N ASP A 115 -4.48 13.14 -16.25
CA ASP A 115 -5.45 14.00 -15.55
C ASP A 115 -6.49 13.17 -14.80
N GLU A 116 -6.94 12.05 -15.38
CA GLU A 116 -7.82 11.09 -14.72
C GLU A 116 -7.15 10.47 -13.48
N GLY A 117 -5.85 10.14 -13.58
CA GLY A 117 -5.07 9.62 -12.46
C GLY A 117 -4.90 10.64 -11.33
N LYS A 118 -4.70 11.91 -11.66
CA LYS A 118 -4.62 12.99 -10.67
C LYS A 118 -5.95 13.21 -9.97
N ALA A 119 -7.07 13.18 -10.70
CA ALA A 119 -8.40 13.28 -10.14
C ALA A 119 -8.71 12.10 -9.21
N LEU A 120 -8.35 10.88 -9.62
CA LEU A 120 -8.47 9.68 -8.80
C LEU A 120 -7.65 9.79 -7.51
N LEU A 121 -6.40 10.23 -7.61
CA LEU A 121 -5.53 10.40 -6.45
C LEU A 121 -6.09 11.43 -5.46
N LYS A 122 -6.68 12.50 -5.94
CA LYS A 122 -7.34 13.50 -5.09
C LYS A 122 -8.48 12.88 -4.27
N GLN A 123 -9.30 12.04 -4.91
CA GLN A 123 -10.36 11.30 -4.21
C GLN A 123 -9.79 10.32 -3.18
N CYS A 124 -8.75 9.58 -3.55
CA CYS A 124 -8.06 8.66 -2.64
C CYS A 124 -7.51 9.39 -1.40
N ARG A 125 -6.84 10.51 -1.60
CA ARG A 125 -6.30 11.35 -0.50
C ARG A 125 -7.39 11.81 0.46
N SER A 126 -8.54 12.21 -0.06
CA SER A 126 -9.68 12.60 0.77
C SER A 126 -10.17 11.45 1.65
N ARG A 127 -10.28 10.24 1.07
CA ARG A 127 -10.68 9.04 1.81
C ARG A 127 -9.65 8.63 2.88
N VAL A 128 -8.37 8.64 2.53
CA VAL A 128 -7.29 8.30 3.45
C VAL A 128 -7.21 9.31 4.60
N LYS A 129 -7.29 10.60 4.29
CA LYS A 129 -7.30 11.64 5.31
C LYS A 129 -8.45 11.46 6.33
N ALA A 130 -9.61 11.04 5.86
CA ALA A 130 -10.76 10.80 6.75
C ALA A 130 -10.55 9.68 7.76
N ILE A 131 -9.71 8.69 7.46
CA ILE A 131 -9.41 7.58 8.39
C ILE A 131 -8.19 7.83 9.29
N GLU A 132 -7.39 8.85 8.99
CA GLU A 132 -6.22 9.25 9.80
C GLU A 132 -6.56 10.30 10.87
N GLN A 133 -7.75 10.82 10.84
CA GLN A 133 -8.29 11.72 11.86
C GLN A 133 -8.99 10.91 12.97
#